data_92ed0d8e094659a6730c88118b3a1b47
#
_entry.id   92ed0d8e094659a6730c88118b3a1b47
#
_cell.length_a   1.000
_cell.length_b   1.000
_cell.length_c   1.000
_cell.angle_alpha   90.00
_cell.angle_beta   90.00
_cell.angle_gamma   90.00
#
_symmetry.space_group_name_H-M   'P 1'
#
loop_
_entity.id
_entity.type
_entity.pdbx_description
1 polymer ?
#
loop_
_entity_poly.entity_id
_entity_poly.type
_entity_poly.pdbx_seq_one_letter_code
_entity_poly.pdbx_strand_id
1 'polypeptide(L)'
;PLEALKDRGYWYPSLQYEPTIARWLTEYNKAWGEWLSTSNSWQEAYYQIARTDSRFELDTDRYESPEHWHSWNDFFARRLRTPLVVPHQGMVSPCDGVLMDMPVKTTSVEELSDLLTGSPYKDVFVGGKAIHWVLDVFDYHRFHAPCAGTVIECRTIEGIHAGGGVIIWDAEQHRYRYAQLAATGFQSLETRGVLIMDTLDYGRIALVAVGIQQVSSVVWNEAIQVGTKIEQGQELGLFQFGGSDILMLFETDRELTTENNKPMKVGEKLTINN
;
A
#
# COMPACT_ATOMS: atom_id res chain seq x y z
N PRO A 1 11.87 -18.06 4.36
CA PRO A 1 10.52 -17.42 4.28
C PRO A 1 9.39 -18.42 4.53
N LEU A 2 9.34 -19.59 3.83
CA LEU A 2 8.30 -20.60 4.00
C LEU A 2 8.30 -21.25 5.39
N GLU A 3 9.47 -21.44 6.00
CA GLU A 3 9.58 -21.95 7.38
C GLU A 3 9.09 -20.95 8.40
N ALA A 4 9.36 -19.67 8.21
CA ALA A 4 8.82 -18.61 9.08
C ALA A 4 7.28 -18.54 9.07
N LEU A 5 6.64 -18.92 7.96
CA LEU A 5 5.17 -19.03 7.89
C LEU A 5 4.65 -20.27 8.66
N LYS A 6 5.40 -21.38 8.64
CA LYS A 6 5.07 -22.57 9.45
C LYS A 6 5.14 -22.27 10.93
N ASP A 7 6.19 -21.58 11.37
CA ASP A 7 6.38 -21.23 12.79
C ASP A 7 5.30 -20.28 13.32
N ARG A 8 4.60 -19.57 12.42
CA ARG A 8 3.47 -18.71 12.75
C ARG A 8 2.11 -19.44 12.76
N GLY A 9 2.10 -20.76 12.68
CA GLY A 9 0.88 -21.58 12.79
C GLY A 9 0.09 -21.79 11.49
N TYR A 10 0.66 -21.42 10.35
CA TYR A 10 0.07 -21.73 9.05
C TYR A 10 0.44 -23.15 8.63
N TRP A 11 -0.51 -24.07 8.72
CA TRP A 11 -0.32 -25.51 8.47
C TRP A 11 0.11 -25.85 7.04
N TYR A 12 -0.21 -24.98 6.08
CA TYR A 12 0.23 -25.12 4.70
C TYR A 12 0.72 -23.76 4.20
N PRO A 13 1.99 -23.61 3.84
CA PRO A 13 2.38 -22.49 3.03
C PRO A 13 1.51 -22.52 1.77
N SER A 14 0.81 -21.44 1.50
CA SER A 14 0.01 -21.33 0.29
C SER A 14 0.91 -21.65 -0.91
N LEU A 15 0.41 -22.44 -1.86
CA LEU A 15 1.15 -22.83 -3.07
C LEU A 15 1.72 -21.61 -3.84
N GLN A 16 1.14 -20.44 -3.64
CA GLN A 16 1.64 -19.18 -4.24
C GLN A 16 3.09 -18.84 -3.85
N TYR A 17 3.59 -19.36 -2.75
CA TYR A 17 4.98 -19.14 -2.30
C TYR A 17 5.95 -20.25 -2.74
N GLU A 18 5.45 -21.29 -3.39
CA GLU A 18 6.33 -22.29 -4.00
C GLU A 18 7.01 -21.65 -5.23
N PRO A 19 8.34 -21.75 -5.40
CA PRO A 19 9.11 -20.98 -6.38
C PRO A 19 8.59 -21.08 -7.83
N THR A 20 8.14 -22.25 -8.24
CA THR A 20 7.63 -22.48 -9.62
C THR A 20 6.28 -21.79 -9.80
N ILE A 21 5.40 -21.91 -8.80
CA ILE A 21 4.07 -21.30 -8.81
C ILE A 21 4.20 -19.77 -8.67
N ALA A 22 5.08 -19.29 -7.78
CA ALA A 22 5.34 -17.86 -7.61
C ALA A 22 5.81 -17.20 -8.92
N ARG A 23 6.72 -17.85 -9.65
CA ARG A 23 7.17 -17.37 -10.96
C ARG A 23 6.03 -17.33 -11.98
N TRP A 24 5.27 -18.42 -12.07
CA TRP A 24 4.12 -18.50 -12.97
C TRP A 24 3.08 -17.40 -12.64
N LEU A 25 2.76 -17.20 -11.37
CA LEU A 25 1.86 -16.14 -10.93
C LEU A 25 2.39 -14.75 -11.31
N THR A 26 3.69 -14.51 -11.15
CA THR A 26 4.32 -13.25 -11.53
C THR A 26 4.15 -12.97 -13.03
N GLU A 27 4.44 -13.95 -13.90
CA GLU A 27 4.27 -13.79 -15.35
C GLU A 27 2.78 -13.62 -15.74
N TYR A 28 1.89 -14.38 -15.12
CA TYR A 28 0.45 -14.27 -15.33
C TYR A 28 -0.05 -12.87 -14.92
N ASN A 29 0.35 -12.39 -13.75
CA ASN A 29 -0.11 -11.10 -13.24
C ASN A 29 0.43 -9.92 -14.06
N LYS A 30 1.66 -10.01 -14.58
CA LYS A 30 2.21 -9.02 -15.52
C LYS A 30 1.36 -8.94 -16.79
N ALA A 31 1.08 -10.09 -17.42
CA ALA A 31 0.22 -10.15 -18.61
C ALA A 31 -1.20 -9.63 -18.33
N TRP A 32 -1.75 -9.95 -17.15
CA TRP A 32 -3.03 -9.43 -16.70
C TRP A 32 -3.01 -7.91 -16.54
N GLY A 33 -1.97 -7.35 -15.92
CA GLY A 33 -1.78 -5.92 -15.74
C GLY A 33 -1.67 -5.15 -17.05
N GLU A 34 -0.97 -5.73 -18.03
CA GLU A 34 -0.90 -5.19 -19.40
C GLU A 34 -2.30 -5.13 -20.04
N TRP A 35 -3.07 -6.22 -19.94
CA TRP A 35 -4.44 -6.24 -20.45
C TRP A 35 -5.34 -5.23 -19.74
N LEU A 36 -5.25 -5.10 -18.41
CA LEU A 36 -6.02 -4.13 -17.62
C LEU A 36 -5.70 -2.67 -17.95
N SER A 37 -4.59 -2.41 -18.63
CA SER A 37 -4.21 -1.09 -19.12
C SER A 37 -4.71 -0.82 -20.56
N THR A 38 -5.40 -1.77 -21.19
CA THR A 38 -5.98 -1.60 -22.52
C THR A 38 -7.44 -1.16 -22.46
N SER A 39 -7.92 -0.52 -23.52
CA SER A 39 -9.32 -0.12 -23.65
C SER A 39 -10.31 -1.31 -23.63
N ASN A 40 -9.85 -2.52 -23.96
CA ASN A 40 -10.67 -3.73 -23.92
C ASN A 40 -11.04 -4.15 -22.50
N SER A 41 -10.30 -3.69 -21.50
CA SER A 41 -10.56 -4.01 -20.09
C SER A 41 -11.67 -3.14 -19.47
N TRP A 42 -12.06 -2.03 -20.13
CA TRP A 42 -13.03 -1.09 -19.57
C TRP A 42 -14.43 -1.28 -20.15
N GLN A 43 -15.42 -1.25 -19.26
CA GLN A 43 -16.83 -1.19 -19.61
C GLN A 43 -17.54 -0.24 -18.67
N GLU A 44 -18.31 0.68 -19.20
CA GLU A 44 -19.13 1.63 -18.41
C GLU A 44 -20.01 0.93 -17.36
N ALA A 45 -20.44 -0.31 -17.64
CA ALA A 45 -21.23 -1.10 -16.70
C ALA A 45 -20.52 -1.32 -15.36
N TYR A 46 -19.18 -1.42 -15.35
CA TYR A 46 -18.42 -1.58 -14.10
C TYR A 46 -18.56 -0.36 -13.19
N TYR A 47 -18.48 0.83 -13.77
CA TYR A 47 -18.68 2.07 -13.03
C TYR A 47 -20.11 2.18 -12.49
N GLN A 48 -21.10 1.81 -13.30
CA GLN A 48 -22.50 1.83 -12.87
C GLN A 48 -22.72 0.88 -11.68
N ILE A 49 -22.12 -0.30 -11.69
CA ILE A 49 -22.17 -1.23 -10.57
C ILE A 49 -21.48 -0.62 -9.35
N ALA A 50 -20.25 -0.11 -9.49
CA ALA A 50 -19.50 0.48 -8.38
C ALA A 50 -20.24 1.65 -7.73
N ARG A 51 -21.00 2.42 -8.51
CA ARG A 51 -21.78 3.57 -8.05
C ARG A 51 -23.09 3.21 -7.35
N THR A 52 -23.73 2.12 -7.76
CA THR A 52 -25.10 1.78 -7.33
C THR A 52 -25.17 0.64 -6.33
N ASP A 53 -24.12 -0.19 -6.25
CA ASP A 53 -24.07 -1.32 -5.35
C ASP A 53 -23.55 -0.88 -3.98
N SER A 54 -24.41 -0.98 -2.96
CA SER A 54 -24.08 -0.57 -1.58
C SER A 54 -22.91 -1.34 -0.94
N ARG A 55 -22.44 -2.41 -1.55
CA ARG A 55 -21.25 -3.13 -1.07
C ARG A 55 -19.96 -2.37 -1.33
N PHE A 56 -19.98 -1.41 -2.24
CA PHE A 56 -18.75 -0.74 -2.71
C PHE A 56 -18.59 0.67 -2.16
N GLU A 57 -19.68 1.34 -1.77
CA GLU A 57 -19.70 2.67 -1.15
C GLU A 57 -18.82 3.71 -1.87
N LEU A 58 -18.71 3.60 -3.20
CA LEU A 58 -17.87 4.49 -3.98
C LEU A 58 -18.42 5.91 -4.02
N ASP A 59 -17.72 6.84 -3.38
CA ASP A 59 -18.02 8.28 -3.48
C ASP A 59 -17.55 8.80 -4.84
N THR A 60 -18.47 8.75 -5.81
CA THR A 60 -18.20 9.16 -7.19
C THR A 60 -17.95 10.65 -7.34
N ASP A 61 -18.43 11.48 -6.40
CA ASP A 61 -18.26 12.93 -6.48
C ASP A 61 -16.84 13.38 -6.11
N ARG A 62 -16.10 12.52 -5.45
CA ARG A 62 -14.70 12.74 -5.07
C ARG A 62 -13.75 12.68 -6.25
N TYR A 63 -14.10 11.97 -7.33
CA TYR A 63 -13.20 11.63 -8.41
C TYR A 63 -13.46 12.39 -9.71
N GLU A 64 -12.49 12.34 -10.60
CA GLU A 64 -12.60 12.87 -11.97
C GLU A 64 -13.79 12.25 -12.74
N SER A 65 -14.17 12.89 -13.84
CA SER A 65 -15.26 12.40 -14.70
C SER A 65 -14.92 11.02 -15.29
N PRO A 66 -15.89 10.09 -15.34
CA PRO A 66 -15.70 8.76 -15.95
C PRO A 66 -15.23 8.76 -17.41
N GLU A 67 -15.44 9.86 -18.13
CA GLU A 67 -14.95 10.04 -19.51
C GLU A 67 -13.42 10.02 -19.63
N HIS A 68 -12.69 10.18 -18.53
CA HIS A 68 -11.24 10.07 -18.46
C HIS A 68 -10.73 8.64 -18.29
N TRP A 69 -11.63 7.68 -18.05
CA TRP A 69 -11.24 6.29 -17.84
C TRP A 69 -11.40 5.49 -19.11
N HIS A 70 -10.30 5.05 -19.67
CA HIS A 70 -10.24 4.29 -20.92
C HIS A 70 -9.81 2.85 -20.71
N SER A 71 -9.42 2.50 -19.48
CA SER A 71 -9.01 1.17 -19.07
C SER A 71 -9.45 0.91 -17.61
N TRP A 72 -9.41 -0.35 -17.21
CA TRP A 72 -9.65 -0.70 -15.81
C TRP A 72 -8.63 -0.04 -14.87
N ASN A 73 -7.36 0.02 -15.29
CA ASN A 73 -6.32 0.67 -14.49
C ASN A 73 -6.52 2.19 -14.37
N ASP A 74 -7.10 2.87 -15.37
CA ASP A 74 -7.46 4.28 -15.24
C ASP A 74 -8.52 4.47 -14.14
N PHE A 75 -9.54 3.62 -14.13
CA PHE A 75 -10.57 3.64 -13.08
C PHE A 75 -9.99 3.28 -11.71
N PHE A 76 -9.16 2.26 -11.62
CA PHE A 76 -8.56 1.83 -10.37
C PHE A 76 -7.64 2.90 -9.78
N ALA A 77 -6.79 3.50 -10.60
CA ALA A 77 -5.87 4.60 -10.23
C ALA A 77 -6.46 5.99 -10.53
N ARG A 78 -7.79 6.14 -10.45
CA ARG A 78 -8.53 7.38 -10.72
C ARG A 78 -7.98 8.57 -9.94
N ARG A 79 -8.14 9.76 -10.49
CA ARG A 79 -7.67 11.00 -9.86
C ARG A 79 -8.77 11.63 -9.01
N LEU A 80 -8.36 12.40 -8.03
CA LEU A 80 -9.29 13.30 -7.32
C LEU A 80 -9.77 14.38 -8.29
N ARG A 81 -11.04 14.78 -8.16
CA ARG A 81 -11.65 15.85 -8.96
C ARG A 81 -11.02 17.21 -8.65
N THR A 82 -10.65 17.43 -7.42
CA THR A 82 -10.02 18.65 -6.94
C THR A 82 -8.66 18.32 -6.31
N PRO A 83 -7.69 19.23 -6.38
CA PRO A 83 -6.43 19.05 -5.70
C PRO A 83 -6.61 18.74 -4.21
N LEU A 84 -5.78 17.86 -3.69
CA LEU A 84 -5.80 17.51 -2.26
C LEU A 84 -5.46 18.74 -1.41
N VAL A 85 -6.36 19.06 -0.48
CA VAL A 85 -6.12 20.10 0.52
C VAL A 85 -5.70 19.44 1.83
N VAL A 86 -4.53 19.80 2.32
CA VAL A 86 -3.96 19.24 3.55
C VAL A 86 -3.80 20.31 4.63
N PRO A 87 -3.83 19.94 5.92
CA PRO A 87 -3.51 20.85 7.02
C PRO A 87 -2.09 21.42 6.88
N HIS A 88 -1.88 22.67 7.27
CA HIS A 88 -0.55 23.30 7.21
C HIS A 88 0.43 22.77 8.25
N GLN A 89 -0.04 22.04 9.25
CA GLN A 89 0.78 21.52 10.35
C GLN A 89 0.41 20.09 10.70
N GLY A 90 1.41 19.35 11.14
CA GLY A 90 1.28 17.95 11.51
C GLY A 90 1.48 17.02 10.31
N MET A 91 1.27 15.75 10.53
CA MET A 91 1.37 14.71 9.53
C MET A 91 -0.03 14.35 9.02
N VAL A 92 -0.11 13.85 7.79
CA VAL A 92 -1.37 13.40 7.19
C VAL A 92 -1.28 11.95 6.73
N SER A 93 -2.44 11.29 6.59
CA SER A 93 -2.52 9.97 5.99
C SER A 93 -1.98 10.02 4.56
N PRO A 94 -1.05 9.12 4.19
CA PRO A 94 -0.47 9.07 2.85
C PRO A 94 -1.44 8.49 1.82
N CYS A 95 -2.50 7.82 2.24
CA CYS A 95 -3.44 7.13 1.36
C CYS A 95 -4.83 7.03 2.00
N ASP A 96 -5.81 6.62 1.21
CA ASP A 96 -7.03 6.02 1.72
C ASP A 96 -6.72 4.65 2.30
N GLY A 97 -7.52 4.17 3.23
CA GLY A 97 -7.41 2.83 3.77
C GLY A 97 -7.70 2.76 5.27
N VAL A 98 -7.64 1.57 5.81
CA VAL A 98 -7.81 1.34 7.24
C VAL A 98 -6.44 1.39 7.91
N LEU A 99 -6.28 2.37 8.82
CA LEU A 99 -5.10 2.46 9.67
C LEU A 99 -5.07 1.28 10.64
N MET A 100 -4.01 0.52 10.61
CA MET A 100 -3.78 -0.60 11.51
C MET A 100 -2.53 -0.34 12.33
N ASP A 101 -2.66 -0.36 13.65
CA ASP A 101 -1.50 -0.35 14.53
C ASP A 101 -0.77 -1.70 14.35
N MET A 102 0.48 -1.64 13.97
CA MET A 102 1.28 -2.85 13.88
C MET A 102 1.56 -3.35 15.30
N PRO A 103 1.37 -4.66 15.57
CA PRO A 103 1.66 -5.23 16.89
C PRO A 103 3.15 -5.15 17.25
N VAL A 104 3.99 -4.79 16.32
CA VAL A 104 5.42 -4.59 16.53
C VAL A 104 5.65 -3.19 17.07
N LYS A 105 5.85 -3.08 18.36
CA LYS A 105 6.14 -1.80 19.01
C LYS A 105 7.47 -1.19 18.58
N THR A 106 8.37 -2.02 18.07
CA THR A 106 9.69 -1.63 17.59
C THR A 106 10.05 -2.49 16.38
N THR A 107 10.57 -1.87 15.33
CA THR A 107 11.07 -2.59 14.16
C THR A 107 12.35 -3.34 14.49
N SER A 108 12.39 -4.65 14.20
CA SER A 108 13.58 -5.47 14.38
C SER A 108 14.53 -5.35 13.19
N VAL A 109 15.81 -5.67 13.39
CA VAL A 109 16.84 -5.69 12.32
C VAL A 109 16.45 -6.66 11.21
N GLU A 110 15.88 -7.81 11.54
CA GLU A 110 15.49 -8.85 10.58
C GLU A 110 14.34 -8.39 9.71
N GLU A 111 13.27 -7.84 10.30
CA GLU A 111 12.11 -7.32 9.57
C GLU A 111 12.50 -6.19 8.61
N LEU A 112 13.36 -5.27 9.05
CA LEU A 112 13.81 -4.17 8.22
C LEU A 112 14.80 -4.63 7.13
N SER A 113 15.63 -5.62 7.41
CA SER A 113 16.56 -6.19 6.43
C SER A 113 15.81 -6.80 5.25
N ASP A 114 14.66 -7.40 5.50
CA ASP A 114 13.84 -7.98 4.46
C ASP A 114 12.99 -6.90 3.77
N LEU A 115 12.32 -6.04 4.53
CA LEU A 115 11.42 -5.01 4.01
C LEU A 115 12.18 -3.95 3.18
N LEU A 116 13.32 -3.48 3.68
CA LEU A 116 14.18 -2.48 3.07
C LEU A 116 15.43 -3.09 2.41
N THR A 117 15.31 -4.29 1.83
CA THR A 117 16.42 -5.03 1.20
C THR A 117 17.32 -4.12 0.37
N GLY A 118 18.62 -4.09 0.70
CA GLY A 118 19.62 -3.31 -0.03
C GLY A 118 19.62 -1.80 0.26
N SER A 119 18.76 -1.28 1.15
CA SER A 119 18.82 0.12 1.56
C SER A 119 20.01 0.37 2.50
N PRO A 120 20.79 1.44 2.25
CA PRO A 120 21.83 1.86 3.19
C PRO A 120 21.25 2.50 4.47
N TYR A 121 19.94 2.81 4.49
CA TYR A 121 19.27 3.47 5.61
C TYR A 121 18.47 2.52 6.49
N LYS A 122 18.44 1.21 6.19
CA LYS A 122 17.59 0.26 6.92
C LYS A 122 17.81 0.28 8.44
N ASP A 123 19.07 0.40 8.88
CA ASP A 123 19.42 0.36 10.29
C ASP A 123 18.99 1.61 11.07
N VAL A 124 18.67 2.71 10.37
CA VAL A 124 18.17 3.95 10.97
C VAL A 124 16.79 3.75 11.63
N PHE A 125 15.99 2.82 11.12
CA PHE A 125 14.63 2.57 11.59
C PHE A 125 14.55 1.52 12.69
N VAL A 126 15.68 0.94 13.11
CA VAL A 126 15.73 -0.06 14.18
C VAL A 126 15.31 0.57 15.51
N GLY A 127 14.30 -0.03 16.15
CA GLY A 127 13.75 0.49 17.40
C GLY A 127 12.78 1.67 17.24
N GLY A 128 12.51 2.06 16.00
CA GLY A 128 11.54 3.11 15.68
C GLY A 128 10.10 2.59 15.64
N LYS A 129 9.18 3.43 15.21
CA LYS A 129 7.74 3.11 15.06
C LYS A 129 7.42 2.70 13.63
N ALA A 130 6.57 1.70 13.48
CA ALA A 130 5.94 1.34 12.21
C ALA A 130 4.42 1.52 12.32
N ILE A 131 3.81 2.04 11.28
CA ILE A 131 2.35 2.13 11.12
C ILE A 131 1.97 1.67 9.72
N HIS A 132 0.75 1.18 9.56
CA HIS A 132 0.33 0.44 8.38
C HIS A 132 -1.08 0.85 7.96
N TRP A 133 -1.31 0.97 6.66
CA TRP A 133 -2.63 1.13 6.05
C TRP A 133 -2.89 -0.01 5.09
N VAL A 134 -4.10 -0.57 5.18
CA VAL A 134 -4.62 -1.56 4.24
C VAL A 134 -5.65 -0.86 3.37
N LEU A 135 -5.44 -0.89 2.06
CA LEU A 135 -6.35 -0.30 1.09
C LEU A 135 -7.32 -1.36 0.56
N ASP A 136 -8.62 -1.03 0.57
CA ASP A 136 -9.63 -1.82 -0.12
C ASP A 136 -9.61 -1.53 -1.63
N VAL A 137 -10.12 -2.46 -2.44
CA VAL A 137 -10.18 -2.34 -3.91
C VAL A 137 -10.94 -1.10 -4.41
N PHE A 138 -11.80 -0.51 -3.61
CA PHE A 138 -12.55 0.70 -3.93
C PHE A 138 -11.96 1.97 -3.33
N ASP A 139 -10.90 1.88 -2.54
CA ASP A 139 -10.19 3.04 -2.04
C ASP A 139 -9.50 3.82 -3.17
N TYR A 140 -8.97 4.97 -2.85
CA TYR A 140 -8.16 5.78 -3.74
C TYR A 140 -6.73 5.21 -3.77
N HIS A 141 -6.30 4.73 -4.94
CA HIS A 141 -5.03 3.99 -5.07
C HIS A 141 -3.84 4.85 -5.51
N ARG A 142 -3.90 6.16 -5.28
CA ARG A 142 -2.73 7.05 -5.35
C ARG A 142 -2.29 7.39 -3.95
N PHE A 143 -0.98 7.47 -3.73
CA PHE A 143 -0.42 7.78 -2.43
C PHE A 143 0.39 9.07 -2.46
N HIS A 144 0.39 9.78 -1.34
CA HIS A 144 0.86 11.15 -1.21
C HIS A 144 1.83 11.29 -0.04
N ALA A 145 2.61 12.37 -0.06
CA ALA A 145 3.57 12.67 0.98
C ALA A 145 2.84 13.00 2.30
N PRO A 146 3.15 12.29 3.39
CA PRO A 146 2.54 12.53 4.70
C PRO A 146 2.98 13.84 5.34
N CYS A 147 4.15 14.33 4.99
CA CYS A 147 4.74 15.60 5.41
C CYS A 147 5.74 16.08 4.35
N ALA A 148 6.24 17.32 4.52
CA ALA A 148 7.29 17.86 3.67
C ALA A 148 8.65 17.21 4.01
N GLY A 149 9.52 17.07 3.01
CA GLY A 149 10.84 16.51 3.18
C GLY A 149 11.69 16.53 1.91
N THR A 150 12.87 15.95 1.99
CA THR A 150 13.76 15.76 0.84
C THR A 150 13.98 14.27 0.62
N VAL A 151 13.77 13.79 -0.60
CA VAL A 151 13.98 12.37 -0.94
C VAL A 151 15.45 12.01 -0.87
N ILE A 152 15.79 11.00 -0.09
CA ILE A 152 17.15 10.45 0.01
C ILE A 152 17.28 9.05 -0.59
N GLU A 153 16.15 8.34 -0.75
CA GLU A 153 16.05 7.08 -1.48
C GLU A 153 14.67 6.98 -2.16
N CYS A 154 14.63 6.52 -3.41
CA CYS A 154 13.38 6.16 -4.10
C CYS A 154 13.69 5.04 -5.09
N ARG A 155 13.09 3.88 -4.88
CA ARG A 155 13.28 2.70 -5.74
C ARG A 155 12.16 1.68 -5.58
N THR A 156 12.07 0.76 -6.52
CA THR A 156 11.21 -0.42 -6.44
C THR A 156 12.07 -1.66 -6.18
N ILE A 157 11.60 -2.53 -5.32
CA ILE A 157 12.16 -3.85 -5.02
C ILE A 157 11.19 -4.87 -5.61
N GLU A 158 11.63 -5.57 -6.64
CA GLU A 158 10.84 -6.65 -7.22
C GLU A 158 10.69 -7.79 -6.23
N GLY A 159 9.47 -8.29 -6.11
CA GLY A 159 9.09 -9.40 -5.26
C GLY A 159 8.22 -10.42 -6.00
N ILE A 160 7.59 -11.28 -5.24
CA ILE A 160 6.60 -12.22 -5.78
C ILE A 160 5.24 -11.53 -5.88
N HIS A 161 4.37 -12.07 -6.72
CA HIS A 161 3.00 -11.58 -6.90
C HIS A 161 2.02 -12.50 -6.15
N ALA A 162 2.13 -12.56 -4.85
CA ALA A 162 1.28 -13.39 -4.01
C ALA A 162 0.19 -12.54 -3.33
N GLY A 163 -0.81 -13.18 -2.77
CA GLY A 163 -1.80 -12.51 -1.94
C GLY A 163 -1.39 -12.52 -0.46
N GLY A 164 -1.55 -11.40 0.21
CA GLY A 164 -1.35 -11.29 1.66
C GLY A 164 -2.45 -11.99 2.48
N GLY A 165 -3.13 -12.99 1.95
CA GLY A 165 -4.21 -13.65 2.64
C GLY A 165 -4.52 -15.06 2.15
N VAL A 166 -5.51 -15.64 2.75
CA VAL A 166 -6.00 -16.99 2.45
C VAL A 166 -7.52 -16.98 2.31
N ILE A 167 -8.05 -17.91 1.54
CA ILE A 167 -9.49 -18.16 1.49
C ILE A 167 -9.85 -19.11 2.61
N ILE A 168 -10.73 -18.68 3.49
CA ILE A 168 -11.26 -19.49 4.59
C ILE A 168 -12.77 -19.67 4.46
N TRP A 169 -13.27 -20.79 4.97
CA TRP A 169 -14.70 -21.01 5.11
C TRP A 169 -15.22 -20.32 6.36
N ASP A 170 -16.15 -19.40 6.20
CA ASP A 170 -16.87 -18.77 7.29
C ASP A 170 -18.12 -19.59 7.60
N ALA A 171 -18.09 -20.35 8.68
CA ALA A 171 -19.18 -21.24 9.05
C ALA A 171 -20.44 -20.50 9.53
N GLU A 172 -20.30 -19.28 10.03
CA GLU A 172 -21.45 -18.47 10.48
C GLU A 172 -22.21 -17.88 9.32
N GLN A 173 -21.46 -17.40 8.30
CA GLN A 173 -22.04 -16.79 7.10
C GLN A 173 -22.26 -17.77 5.94
N HIS A 174 -21.90 -19.07 6.12
CA HIS A 174 -21.98 -20.11 5.10
C HIS A 174 -21.38 -19.70 3.74
N ARG A 175 -20.21 -19.04 3.76
CA ARG A 175 -19.52 -18.59 2.55
C ARG A 175 -18.00 -18.67 2.69
N TYR A 176 -17.31 -18.73 1.57
CA TYR A 176 -15.88 -18.46 1.55
C TYR A 176 -15.63 -16.96 1.68
N ARG A 177 -14.65 -16.57 2.49
CA ARG A 177 -14.17 -15.20 2.57
C ARG A 177 -12.65 -15.13 2.51
N TYR A 178 -12.16 -14.04 2.01
CA TYR A 178 -10.77 -13.71 2.12
C TYR A 178 -10.46 -13.33 3.57
N ALA A 179 -9.43 -13.92 4.12
CA ALA A 179 -8.88 -13.55 5.41
C ALA A 179 -7.45 -13.08 5.17
N GLN A 180 -7.21 -11.81 5.47
CA GLN A 180 -5.87 -11.27 5.41
C GLN A 180 -5.00 -11.99 6.43
N LEU A 181 -3.78 -12.34 6.05
CA LEU A 181 -2.81 -12.87 6.98
C LEU A 181 -2.46 -11.75 7.96
N ALA A 182 -2.91 -11.87 9.20
CA ALA A 182 -2.61 -10.90 10.26
C ALA A 182 -1.11 -10.86 10.62
N ALA A 183 -0.31 -11.73 10.03
CA ALA A 183 1.10 -11.79 10.27
C ALA A 183 1.82 -10.76 9.39
N THR A 184 2.48 -9.84 10.02
CA THR A 184 3.55 -9.02 9.44
C THR A 184 4.60 -9.93 8.78
N GLY A 185 5.06 -9.58 7.60
CA GLY A 185 6.17 -10.27 6.95
C GLY A 185 5.90 -10.66 5.49
N PHE A 186 4.64 -10.80 5.05
CA PHE A 186 4.37 -11.04 3.62
C PHE A 186 4.78 -9.82 2.77
N GLN A 187 4.68 -8.61 3.33
CA GLN A 187 5.07 -7.38 2.66
C GLN A 187 6.53 -7.38 2.18
N SER A 188 7.40 -8.09 2.90
CA SER A 188 8.81 -8.21 2.51
C SER A 188 9.05 -9.19 1.35
N LEU A 189 8.04 -9.99 0.99
CA LEU A 189 8.10 -10.93 -0.14
C LEU A 189 7.52 -10.33 -1.42
N GLU A 190 6.61 -9.36 -1.30
CA GLU A 190 5.91 -8.74 -2.42
C GLU A 190 6.76 -7.65 -3.11
N THR A 191 6.35 -7.30 -4.34
CA THR A 191 6.88 -6.12 -5.01
C THR A 191 6.52 -4.87 -4.21
N ARG A 192 7.52 -4.04 -3.93
CA ARG A 192 7.32 -2.84 -3.12
C ARG A 192 8.16 -1.67 -3.55
N GLY A 193 7.58 -0.50 -3.45
CA GLY A 193 8.26 0.77 -3.62
C GLY A 193 8.77 1.27 -2.26
N VAL A 194 10.02 1.67 -2.19
CA VAL A 194 10.64 2.27 -0.99
C VAL A 194 11.00 3.70 -1.30
N LEU A 195 10.46 4.62 -0.52
CA LEU A 195 10.84 6.03 -0.52
C LEU A 195 11.27 6.42 0.88
N ILE A 196 12.47 6.96 1.01
CA ILE A 196 12.99 7.50 2.28
C ILE A 196 13.18 9.01 2.13
N MET A 197 12.69 9.74 3.12
CA MET A 197 12.78 11.21 3.18
C MET A 197 13.47 11.66 4.45
N ASP A 198 14.33 12.67 4.32
CA ASP A 198 14.73 13.52 5.45
C ASP A 198 13.67 14.61 5.65
N THR A 199 13.10 14.69 6.84
CA THR A 199 12.07 15.68 7.20
C THR A 199 12.58 16.60 8.29
N LEU A 200 12.03 17.81 8.37
CA LEU A 200 12.45 18.78 9.39
C LEU A 200 11.94 18.39 10.78
N ASP A 201 10.69 17.95 10.87
CA ASP A 201 9.98 17.80 12.14
C ASP A 201 9.95 16.37 12.67
N TYR A 202 10.16 15.38 11.78
CA TYR A 202 9.94 13.96 12.09
C TYR A 202 11.20 13.11 11.94
N GLY A 203 12.35 13.72 11.58
CA GLY A 203 13.55 12.97 11.23
C GLY A 203 13.38 12.20 9.93
N ARG A 204 14.00 11.04 9.81
CA ARG A 204 13.84 10.18 8.62
C ARG A 204 12.56 9.38 8.70
N ILE A 205 11.87 9.35 7.57
CA ILE A 205 10.66 8.55 7.38
C ILE A 205 10.87 7.66 6.16
N ALA A 206 10.52 6.39 6.27
CA ALA A 206 10.37 5.53 5.11
C ALA A 206 8.89 5.29 4.81
N LEU A 207 8.48 5.51 3.57
CA LEU A 207 7.19 5.08 3.03
C LEU A 207 7.43 3.85 2.16
N VAL A 208 6.79 2.74 2.51
CA VAL A 208 6.88 1.48 1.78
C VAL A 208 5.51 1.17 1.19
N ALA A 209 5.40 1.35 -0.11
CA ALA A 209 4.19 1.02 -0.87
C ALA A 209 4.29 -0.43 -1.36
N VAL A 210 3.39 -1.30 -0.92
CA VAL A 210 3.41 -2.74 -1.23
C VAL A 210 2.30 -3.06 -2.21
N GLY A 211 2.67 -3.56 -3.39
CA GLY A 211 1.73 -4.07 -4.37
C GLY A 211 1.46 -5.54 -4.13
N ILE A 212 0.20 -5.89 -3.93
CA ILE A 212 -0.23 -7.24 -3.56
C ILE A 212 -1.05 -7.85 -4.68
N GLN A 213 -1.02 -9.17 -4.81
CA GLN A 213 -1.83 -9.95 -5.77
C GLN A 213 -1.64 -9.53 -7.23
N GLN A 214 -2.78 -9.48 -7.98
CA GLN A 214 -2.87 -9.57 -9.44
C GLN A 214 -2.06 -8.53 -10.15
N VAL A 215 -1.62 -7.52 -9.94
CA VAL A 215 -0.73 -6.64 -10.72
C VAL A 215 0.55 -6.34 -9.97
N SER A 216 0.47 -6.38 -8.62
CA SER A 216 1.61 -6.20 -7.71
C SER A 216 2.52 -5.06 -8.16
N SER A 217 1.94 -3.92 -8.54
CA SER A 217 2.68 -2.83 -9.14
C SER A 217 2.70 -1.59 -8.26
N VAL A 218 3.86 -0.97 -8.20
CA VAL A 218 4.07 0.35 -7.61
C VAL A 218 4.66 1.25 -8.69
N VAL A 219 3.92 2.30 -9.05
CA VAL A 219 4.33 3.25 -10.09
C VAL A 219 4.63 4.59 -9.43
N TRP A 220 5.91 4.97 -9.43
CA TRP A 220 6.34 6.27 -8.93
C TRP A 220 6.02 7.40 -9.93
N ASN A 221 5.69 8.57 -9.41
CA ASN A 221 5.66 9.77 -10.21
C ASN A 221 7.11 10.10 -10.67
N GLU A 222 7.30 10.34 -11.96
CA GLU A 222 8.61 10.56 -12.57
C GLU A 222 9.39 11.75 -11.97
N ALA A 223 8.66 12.70 -11.38
CA ALA A 223 9.27 13.84 -10.69
C ALA A 223 9.90 13.47 -9.33
N ILE A 224 9.62 12.27 -8.81
CA ILE A 224 10.10 11.83 -7.48
C ILE A 224 11.45 11.12 -7.65
N GLN A 225 12.51 11.85 -7.38
CA GLN A 225 13.89 11.37 -7.49
C GLN A 225 14.69 11.77 -6.24
N VAL A 226 15.83 11.10 -6.03
CA VAL A 226 16.75 11.48 -4.95
C VAL A 226 17.16 12.95 -5.08
N GLY A 227 17.05 13.71 -4.01
CA GLY A 227 17.27 15.15 -3.97
C GLY A 227 16.02 16.00 -4.21
N THR A 228 14.90 15.42 -4.64
CA THR A 228 13.63 16.14 -4.81
C THR A 228 13.11 16.62 -3.47
N LYS A 229 12.76 17.90 -3.37
CA LYS A 229 11.99 18.45 -2.25
C LYS A 229 10.51 18.16 -2.48
N ILE A 230 9.90 17.52 -1.51
CA ILE A 230 8.50 17.11 -1.53
C ILE A 230 7.71 18.00 -0.59
N GLU A 231 6.55 18.44 -1.03
CA GLU A 231 5.57 19.14 -0.21
C GLU A 231 4.58 18.16 0.41
N GLN A 232 4.03 18.48 1.58
CA GLN A 232 2.98 17.69 2.19
C GLN A 232 1.76 17.58 1.27
N GLY A 233 1.21 16.37 1.12
CA GLY A 233 0.10 16.11 0.22
C GLY A 233 0.48 15.98 -1.26
N GLN A 234 1.74 16.16 -1.64
CA GLN A 234 2.19 15.92 -3.00
C GLN A 234 2.02 14.45 -3.40
N GLU A 235 1.47 14.19 -4.59
CA GLU A 235 1.34 12.83 -5.13
C GLU A 235 2.73 12.21 -5.36
N LEU A 236 2.97 11.06 -4.77
CA LEU A 236 4.22 10.32 -4.88
C LEU A 236 4.15 9.23 -5.94
N GLY A 237 3.00 8.60 -6.08
CA GLY A 237 2.80 7.50 -6.99
C GLY A 237 1.41 6.89 -6.90
N LEU A 238 1.27 5.74 -7.51
CA LEU A 238 0.00 5.00 -7.58
C LEU A 238 0.23 3.50 -7.59
N PHE A 239 -0.83 2.76 -7.24
CA PHE A 239 -0.96 1.33 -7.51
C PHE A 239 -1.84 1.12 -8.74
N GLN A 240 -1.54 0.11 -9.52
CA GLN A 240 -2.45 -0.45 -10.49
C GLN A 240 -3.27 -1.59 -9.85
N PHE A 241 -4.26 -2.12 -10.56
CA PHE A 241 -5.20 -3.08 -10.00
C PHE A 241 -4.50 -4.24 -9.26
N GLY A 242 -4.97 -4.48 -8.05
CA GLY A 242 -4.47 -5.50 -7.11
C GLY A 242 -4.74 -5.06 -5.67
N GLY A 243 -4.32 -5.84 -4.70
CA GLY A 243 -4.29 -5.39 -3.31
C GLY A 243 -3.14 -4.41 -3.09
N SER A 244 -3.24 -3.57 -2.09
CA SER A 244 -2.18 -2.62 -1.76
C SER A 244 -2.14 -2.29 -0.27
N ASP A 245 -0.93 -2.18 0.22
CA ASP A 245 -0.62 -1.78 1.59
C ASP A 245 0.35 -0.59 1.56
N ILE A 246 0.28 0.25 2.57
CA ILE A 246 1.31 1.27 2.83
C ILE A 246 1.80 1.12 4.25
N LEU A 247 3.13 0.95 4.39
CA LEU A 247 3.78 1.02 5.68
C LEU A 247 4.56 2.34 5.76
N MET A 248 4.54 2.94 6.94
CA MET A 248 5.37 4.10 7.24
C MET A 248 6.22 3.81 8.47
N LEU A 249 7.54 3.98 8.32
CA LEU A 249 8.53 3.74 9.35
C LEU A 249 9.12 5.07 9.81
N PHE A 250 9.34 5.18 11.11
CA PHE A 250 10.00 6.31 11.76
C PHE A 250 11.31 5.86 12.37
N GLU A 251 12.32 6.72 12.36
CA GLU A 251 13.61 6.42 13.00
C GLU A 251 13.54 6.44 14.54
N THR A 252 12.50 7.04 15.11
CA THR A 252 12.27 7.05 16.55
C THR A 252 10.95 6.43 16.91
N ASP A 253 10.85 5.86 18.11
CA ASP A 253 9.56 5.43 18.65
C ASP A 253 8.67 6.65 18.89
N ARG A 254 7.44 6.58 18.38
CA ARG A 254 6.46 7.67 18.45
C ARG A 254 5.11 7.12 18.88
N GLU A 255 4.42 7.89 19.67
CA GLU A 255 3.07 7.54 20.08
C GLU A 255 2.05 7.91 18.99
N LEU A 256 1.39 6.90 18.42
CA LEU A 256 0.26 7.10 17.54
C LEU A 256 -1.01 7.19 18.39
N THR A 257 -1.65 8.36 18.39
CA THR A 257 -2.91 8.59 19.11
C THR A 257 -4.13 8.53 18.19
N THR A 258 -3.93 8.41 16.88
CA THR A 258 -5.01 8.09 15.95
C THR A 258 -5.53 6.69 16.25
N GLU A 259 -6.84 6.55 16.31
CA GLU A 259 -7.52 5.30 16.66
C GLU A 259 -7.16 4.18 15.68
N ASN A 260 -6.85 3.00 16.25
CA ASN A 260 -6.58 1.78 15.46
C ASN A 260 -7.85 1.27 14.79
N ASN A 261 -7.71 0.63 13.64
CA ASN A 261 -8.79 0.16 12.77
C ASN A 261 -9.72 1.29 12.28
N LYS A 262 -9.22 2.51 12.26
CA LYS A 262 -9.96 3.66 11.75
C LYS A 262 -9.79 3.75 10.22
N PRO A 263 -10.89 3.80 9.45
CA PRO A 263 -10.84 4.22 8.06
C PRO A 263 -10.33 5.67 7.99
N MET A 264 -9.35 5.91 7.13
CA MET A 264 -8.78 7.23 6.88
C MET A 264 -8.82 7.54 5.39
N LYS A 265 -8.94 8.82 5.06
CA LYS A 265 -8.76 9.30 3.69
C LYS A 265 -7.41 9.98 3.55
N VAL A 266 -6.83 9.92 2.37
CA VAL A 266 -5.60 10.64 2.04
C VAL A 266 -5.74 12.11 2.43
N GLY A 267 -4.71 12.65 3.08
CA GLY A 267 -4.70 14.03 3.56
C GLY A 267 -5.39 14.28 4.91
N GLU A 268 -6.09 13.29 5.49
CA GLU A 268 -6.61 13.42 6.86
C GLU A 268 -5.46 13.49 7.86
N LYS A 269 -5.66 14.31 8.89
CA LYS A 269 -4.65 14.53 9.93
C LYS A 269 -4.35 13.22 10.68
N LEU A 270 -3.09 12.87 10.71
CA LEU A 270 -2.54 11.78 11.52
C LEU A 270 -1.99 12.37 12.82
N THR A 271 -2.53 11.96 13.96
CA THR A 271 -2.07 12.43 15.26
C THR A 271 -0.97 11.49 15.78
N ILE A 272 0.25 11.98 15.71
CA ILE A 272 1.45 11.31 16.18
C ILE A 272 2.25 12.27 17.08
N ASN A 273 2.62 11.82 18.26
CA ASN A 273 3.36 12.59 19.25
C ASN A 273 4.86 12.22 19.22
N ASN A 274 5.68 13.16 19.64
CA ASN A 274 7.13 12.93 19.77
C ASN A 274 7.45 12.09 20.99
#